data_84acbc24fce8c9f9ba76b16691e3c13f
#
_entry.id   84acbc24fce8c9f9ba76b16691e3c13f
#
_cell.length_a   1.000
_cell.length_b   1.000
_cell.length_c   1.000
_cell.angle_alpha   90.00
_cell.angle_beta   90.00
_cell.angle_gamma   90.00
#
_symmetry.space_group_name_H-M   'P 1'
#
loop_
_entity.id
_entity.type
_entity.pdbx_description
1 polymer ?
#
loop_
_entity_poly.entity_id
_entity_poly.type
_entity_poly.pdbx_seq_one_letter_code
_entity_poly.pdbx_strand_id
1 'polypeptide(L)'
;MNKHTNKIIVNTAVIVLLLCALGWFISLFWHPGVEYTDNAQVRKNIVPISSRVQGFVKEIRFEEFQSVRKGDTLLLIEDAEFRLAMAQAQAGYQNALVGESAAGAGLATTDNSILVTQSAIEEVKIQLANAEADYHRYKNLLEKGAVTQQQFDGVKTQYEGLKAKVATMERQIATTRSARNEQELHRQQSRMGIDVASAALNLARLNLSYTVITAPCDGVTSAKTIQEGELLMPGQRLLSIVSTEAPWVIANFRESQLGGIAVGSKVDIKVDALKGIAFSGEVEAIADATGAQYSPMAPDNATGNFVKIEQRIPVKIRITAGPVEKLSSGMNVTCKVRL
;
A
#
# COMPACT_ATOMS: atom_id res chain seq x y z
N MET A 1 -48.62 -86.37 2.88
CA MET A 1 -48.13 -85.01 2.57
C MET A 1 -46.63 -85.07 2.45
N ASN A 2 -46.09 -84.82 1.24
CA ASN A 2 -44.79 -85.23 0.73
C ASN A 2 -43.57 -84.66 1.41
N LYS A 3 -42.67 -85.49 1.92
CA LYS A 3 -41.31 -85.10 2.40
C LYS A 3 -40.48 -84.34 1.39
N HIS A 4 -40.78 -84.45 0.08
CA HIS A 4 -40.13 -83.66 -1.02
C HIS A 4 -40.53 -82.27 -1.04
N THR A 5 -41.84 -81.93 -0.81
CA THR A 5 -42.36 -80.54 -0.87
C THR A 5 -41.83 -79.69 0.30
N ASN A 6 -41.68 -80.31 1.51
CA ASN A 6 -41.11 -79.59 2.65
C ASN A 6 -39.59 -79.26 2.49
N LYS A 7 -38.84 -80.18 1.82
CA LYS A 7 -37.43 -79.89 1.51
C LYS A 7 -37.26 -78.71 0.50
N ILE A 8 -38.15 -78.70 -0.48
CA ILE A 8 -38.11 -77.56 -1.47
C ILE A 8 -38.49 -76.27 -0.80
N ILE A 9 -39.48 -76.22 0.07
CA ILE A 9 -39.91 -75.04 0.80
C ILE A 9 -38.78 -74.55 1.77
N VAL A 10 -38.14 -75.46 2.47
CA VAL A 10 -37.02 -75.10 3.36
C VAL A 10 -35.83 -74.62 2.58
N ASN A 11 -35.46 -75.19 1.43
CA ASN A 11 -34.33 -74.77 0.63
C ASN A 11 -34.61 -73.39 -0.01
N THR A 12 -35.86 -73.13 -0.50
CA THR A 12 -36.21 -71.78 -1.00
C THR A 12 -36.21 -70.70 0.08
N ALA A 13 -36.68 -71.02 1.29
CA ALA A 13 -36.61 -70.12 2.42
C ALA A 13 -35.14 -69.74 2.81
N VAL A 14 -34.25 -70.74 2.83
CA VAL A 14 -32.82 -70.53 3.10
C VAL A 14 -32.15 -69.67 2.00
N ILE A 15 -32.49 -69.90 0.73
CA ILE A 15 -31.95 -69.12 -0.39
C ILE A 15 -32.43 -67.63 -0.30
N VAL A 16 -33.71 -67.39 0.01
CA VAL A 16 -34.26 -66.01 0.21
C VAL A 16 -33.57 -65.35 1.40
N LEU A 17 -33.34 -66.06 2.49
CA LEU A 17 -32.65 -65.52 3.66
C LEU A 17 -31.20 -65.17 3.36
N LEU A 18 -30.49 -65.98 2.58
CA LEU A 18 -29.13 -65.73 2.11
C LEU A 18 -29.08 -64.51 1.16
N LEU A 19 -30.06 -64.37 0.26
CA LEU A 19 -30.16 -63.21 -0.64
C LEU A 19 -30.47 -61.92 0.12
N CYS A 20 -31.35 -62.00 1.15
CA CYS A 20 -31.61 -60.84 2.03
C CYS A 20 -30.38 -60.46 2.86
N ALA A 21 -29.67 -61.44 3.42
CA ALA A 21 -28.42 -61.25 4.16
C ALA A 21 -27.32 -60.66 3.25
N LEU A 22 -27.21 -61.13 1.99
CA LEU A 22 -26.27 -60.61 1.00
C LEU A 22 -26.66 -59.20 0.59
N GLY A 23 -27.95 -58.92 0.37
CA GLY A 23 -28.46 -57.56 0.08
C GLY A 23 -28.21 -56.59 1.23
N TRP A 24 -28.40 -57.02 2.47
CA TRP A 24 -28.08 -56.23 3.66
C TRP A 24 -26.57 -56.01 3.77
N PHE A 25 -25.75 -57.03 3.56
CA PHE A 25 -24.29 -56.90 3.57
C PHE A 25 -23.77 -55.95 2.49
N ILE A 26 -24.31 -56.01 1.27
CA ILE A 26 -24.00 -55.06 0.19
C ILE A 26 -24.43 -53.67 0.57
N SER A 27 -25.61 -53.46 1.20
CA SER A 27 -26.10 -52.16 1.62
C SER A 27 -25.26 -51.53 2.75
N LEU A 28 -24.61 -52.36 3.58
CA LEU A 28 -23.72 -51.90 4.65
C LEU A 28 -22.37 -51.39 4.11
N PHE A 29 -21.91 -51.95 2.98
CA PHE A 29 -20.62 -51.61 2.39
C PHE A 29 -20.73 -50.66 1.18
N TRP A 30 -21.89 -50.61 0.55
CA TRP A 30 -22.10 -49.75 -0.61
C TRP A 30 -22.77 -48.45 -0.20
N HIS A 31 -21.95 -47.44 0.12
CA HIS A 31 -22.38 -46.04 0.25
C HIS A 31 -21.95 -45.29 -1.02
N PRO A 32 -22.69 -45.40 -2.12
CA PRO A 32 -22.37 -44.64 -3.32
C PRO A 32 -22.66 -43.17 -3.03
N GLY A 33 -21.67 -42.30 -3.25
CA GLY A 33 -21.88 -40.87 -3.29
C GLY A 33 -21.43 -40.04 -2.07
N VAL A 34 -20.53 -40.60 -1.22
CA VAL A 34 -19.94 -39.79 -0.13
C VAL A 34 -18.43 -40.03 -0.06
N GLU A 35 -17.68 -38.99 -0.33
CA GLU A 35 -16.23 -39.00 -0.09
C GLU A 35 -15.89 -38.37 1.26
N TYR A 36 -14.97 -39.01 2.01
CA TYR A 36 -14.60 -38.45 3.30
C TYR A 36 -13.08 -38.38 3.48
N THR A 37 -12.66 -37.41 4.29
CA THR A 37 -11.28 -37.28 4.75
C THR A 37 -11.24 -36.83 6.21
N ASP A 38 -10.30 -37.37 6.96
CA ASP A 38 -9.92 -36.99 8.32
C ASP A 38 -8.68 -36.06 8.33
N ASN A 39 -8.01 -35.92 7.17
CA ASN A 39 -6.89 -35.04 7.01
C ASN A 39 -7.39 -33.64 6.61
N ALA A 40 -8.04 -32.99 7.55
CA ALA A 40 -8.57 -31.67 7.35
C ALA A 40 -8.40 -30.80 8.62
N GLN A 41 -8.19 -29.49 8.41
CA GLN A 41 -7.98 -28.54 9.50
C GLN A 41 -8.73 -27.25 9.26
N VAL A 42 -9.23 -26.68 10.35
CA VAL A 42 -9.75 -25.31 10.36
C VAL A 42 -8.59 -24.33 10.18
N ARG A 43 -8.77 -23.34 9.32
CA ARG A 43 -7.84 -22.23 9.11
C ARG A 43 -8.54 -20.89 9.38
N LYS A 44 -7.81 -19.96 9.96
CA LYS A 44 -8.16 -18.56 10.11
C LYS A 44 -7.04 -17.70 9.55
N ASN A 45 -7.35 -16.48 9.17
CA ASN A 45 -6.33 -15.53 8.76
C ASN A 45 -5.47 -15.15 9.97
N ILE A 46 -4.17 -15.34 9.88
CA ILE A 46 -3.19 -14.99 10.92
C ILE A 46 -2.32 -13.87 10.38
N VAL A 47 -2.43 -12.70 10.97
CA VAL A 47 -1.69 -11.50 10.56
C VAL A 47 -0.50 -11.31 11.49
N PRO A 48 0.73 -11.50 11.01
CA PRO A 48 1.93 -11.23 11.79
C PRO A 48 2.15 -9.72 11.91
N ILE A 49 2.43 -9.26 13.11
CA ILE A 49 2.79 -7.88 13.42
C ILE A 49 4.29 -7.80 13.63
N SER A 50 4.94 -6.92 12.87
CA SER A 50 6.39 -6.72 12.93
C SER A 50 6.72 -5.24 13.17
N SER A 51 7.86 -4.95 13.80
CA SER A 51 8.36 -3.59 13.89
C SER A 51 8.83 -3.10 12.52
N ARG A 52 8.57 -1.82 12.23
CA ARG A 52 9.09 -1.13 11.02
C ARG A 52 10.32 -0.28 11.33
N VAL A 53 10.52 0.07 12.60
CA VAL A 53 11.62 0.90 13.05
C VAL A 53 12.39 0.20 14.17
N GLN A 54 13.65 0.58 14.33
CA GLN A 54 14.47 0.17 15.48
C GLN A 54 14.14 1.05 16.68
N GLY A 55 14.09 0.46 17.86
CA GLY A 55 13.91 1.20 19.11
C GLY A 55 13.59 0.29 20.29
N PHE A 56 13.69 0.83 21.50
CA PHE A 56 13.36 0.07 22.70
C PHE A 56 11.86 0.05 22.94
N VAL A 57 11.35 -1.08 23.43
CA VAL A 57 9.95 -1.22 23.85
C VAL A 57 9.74 -0.35 25.10
N LYS A 58 8.87 0.66 24.98
CA LYS A 58 8.50 1.54 26.08
C LYS A 58 7.40 0.96 26.93
N GLU A 59 6.37 0.41 26.30
CA GLU A 59 5.16 -0.07 26.98
C GLU A 59 4.43 -1.09 26.09
N ILE A 60 3.94 -2.18 26.69
CA ILE A 60 3.12 -3.19 26.04
C ILE A 60 1.69 -3.05 26.57
N ARG A 61 0.72 -2.79 25.67
CA ARG A 61 -0.68 -2.50 26.00
C ARG A 61 -1.65 -3.62 25.65
N PHE A 62 -1.16 -4.82 25.43
CA PHE A 62 -2.00 -5.99 25.18
C PHE A 62 -1.63 -7.13 26.12
N GLU A 63 -2.58 -7.99 26.40
CA GLU A 63 -2.37 -9.26 27.08
C GLU A 63 -2.40 -10.41 26.06
N GLU A 64 -1.87 -11.56 26.46
CA GLU A 64 -1.91 -12.77 25.65
C GLU A 64 -3.35 -13.25 25.48
N PHE A 65 -3.69 -13.64 24.28
CA PHE A 65 -5.02 -14.14 23.91
C PHE A 65 -6.17 -13.15 24.14
N GLN A 66 -5.86 -11.87 24.22
CA GLN A 66 -6.84 -10.80 24.35
C GLN A 66 -7.51 -10.50 23.02
N SER A 67 -8.82 -10.21 23.05
CA SER A 67 -9.54 -9.69 21.90
C SER A 67 -9.21 -8.21 21.70
N VAL A 68 -8.81 -7.85 20.47
CA VAL A 68 -8.44 -6.49 20.06
C VAL A 68 -9.22 -6.08 18.82
N ARG A 69 -9.45 -4.78 18.68
CA ARG A 69 -10.09 -4.16 17.53
C ARG A 69 -9.06 -3.50 16.63
N LYS A 70 -9.38 -3.36 15.37
CA LYS A 70 -8.58 -2.61 14.41
C LYS A 70 -8.34 -1.18 14.92
N GLY A 71 -7.08 -0.78 14.98
CA GLY A 71 -6.64 0.53 15.48
C GLY A 71 -6.26 0.56 16.95
N ASP A 72 -6.55 -0.49 17.75
CA ASP A 72 -6.11 -0.56 19.13
C ASP A 72 -4.58 -0.52 19.21
N THR A 73 -4.04 0.27 20.12
CA THR A 73 -2.59 0.36 20.35
C THR A 73 -2.12 -0.88 21.12
N LEU A 74 -1.22 -1.62 20.51
CA LEU A 74 -0.67 -2.85 21.05
C LEU A 74 0.65 -2.60 21.79
N LEU A 75 1.51 -1.74 21.25
CA LEU A 75 2.84 -1.51 21.76
C LEU A 75 3.30 -0.11 21.42
N LEU A 76 4.06 0.49 22.32
CA LEU A 76 4.76 1.75 22.14
C LEU A 76 6.27 1.51 22.14
N ILE A 77 6.93 2.02 21.13
CA ILE A 77 8.41 2.12 21.05
C ILE A 77 8.80 3.49 21.59
N GLU A 78 9.97 3.59 22.21
CA GLU A 78 10.51 4.86 22.67
C GLU A 78 10.64 5.85 21.51
N ASP A 79 9.97 7.00 21.63
CA ASP A 79 9.76 7.94 20.54
C ASP A 79 10.62 9.22 20.62
N ALA A 80 11.47 9.33 21.65
CA ALA A 80 12.25 10.54 21.92
C ALA A 80 13.14 10.95 20.73
N GLU A 81 13.87 10.00 20.15
CA GLU A 81 14.74 10.26 18.99
C GLU A 81 13.93 10.64 17.75
N PHE A 82 12.79 9.97 17.51
CA PHE A 82 11.91 10.26 16.39
C PHE A 82 11.25 11.64 16.48
N ARG A 83 10.89 12.07 17.71
CA ARG A 83 10.37 13.43 17.96
C ARG A 83 11.44 14.48 17.70
N LEU A 84 12.67 14.25 18.11
CA LEU A 84 13.80 15.15 17.84
C LEU A 84 14.07 15.23 16.33
N ALA A 85 14.10 14.10 15.63
CA ALA A 85 14.26 14.06 14.18
C ALA A 85 13.14 14.80 13.45
N MET A 86 11.89 14.65 13.92
CA MET A 86 10.75 15.41 13.37
C MET A 86 10.89 16.91 13.63
N ALA A 87 11.30 17.32 14.84
CA ALA A 87 11.51 18.73 15.17
C ALA A 87 12.62 19.35 14.33
N GLN A 88 13.72 18.62 14.08
CA GLN A 88 14.80 19.05 13.20
C GLN A 88 14.33 19.23 11.75
N ALA A 89 13.57 18.25 11.22
CA ALA A 89 13.01 18.33 9.87
C ALA A 89 11.99 19.48 9.76
N GLN A 90 11.20 19.72 10.81
CA GLN A 90 10.27 20.87 10.88
C GLN A 90 11.01 22.20 10.82
N ALA A 91 12.12 22.34 11.55
CA ALA A 91 12.95 23.55 11.49
C ALA A 91 13.56 23.75 10.09
N GLY A 92 14.02 22.65 9.46
CA GLY A 92 14.50 22.68 8.07
C GLY A 92 13.45 23.15 7.08
N TYR A 93 12.22 22.66 7.23
CA TYR A 93 11.09 23.11 6.40
C TYR A 93 10.78 24.61 6.60
N GLN A 94 10.78 25.10 7.85
CA GLN A 94 10.58 26.53 8.13
C GLN A 94 11.71 27.40 7.53
N ASN A 95 12.96 26.96 7.61
CA ASN A 95 14.08 27.65 6.99
C ASN A 95 13.93 27.75 5.46
N ALA A 96 13.48 26.69 4.80
CA ALA A 96 13.22 26.72 3.36
C ALA A 96 12.11 27.70 2.98
N LEU A 97 11.04 27.80 3.78
CA LEU A 97 9.97 28.79 3.59
C LEU A 97 10.48 30.22 3.71
N VAL A 98 11.31 30.49 4.72
CA VAL A 98 11.93 31.83 4.90
C VAL A 98 12.86 32.13 3.73
N GLY A 99 13.63 31.15 3.26
CA GLY A 99 14.50 31.33 2.10
C GLY A 99 13.75 31.69 0.81
N GLU A 100 12.62 31.05 0.53
CA GLU A 100 11.76 31.39 -0.63
C GLU A 100 11.16 32.79 -0.47
N SER A 101 10.67 33.13 0.72
CA SER A 101 10.14 34.47 1.00
C SER A 101 11.19 35.58 0.81
N ALA A 102 12.42 35.35 1.26
CA ALA A 102 13.54 36.26 1.06
C ALA A 102 13.88 36.44 -0.43
N ALA A 103 13.92 35.34 -1.19
CA ALA A 103 14.12 35.41 -2.64
C ALA A 103 13.00 36.14 -3.35
N GLY A 104 11.75 35.96 -2.92
CA GLY A 104 10.59 36.72 -3.42
C GLY A 104 10.68 38.20 -3.13
N ALA A 105 11.12 38.61 -1.94
CA ALA A 105 11.34 40.00 -1.59
C ALA A 105 12.45 40.66 -2.46
N GLY A 106 13.54 39.92 -2.72
CA GLY A 106 14.60 40.35 -3.62
C GLY A 106 14.10 40.60 -5.04
N LEU A 107 13.25 39.69 -5.55
CA LEU A 107 12.62 39.86 -6.86
C LEU A 107 11.73 41.11 -6.93
N ALA A 108 10.89 41.32 -5.91
CA ALA A 108 10.03 42.51 -5.84
C ALA A 108 10.83 43.81 -5.82
N THR A 109 11.98 43.83 -5.14
CA THR A 109 12.90 45.00 -5.14
C THR A 109 13.44 45.28 -6.54
N THR A 110 13.81 44.24 -7.29
CA THR A 110 14.29 44.39 -8.67
C THR A 110 13.18 44.86 -9.61
N ASP A 111 11.95 44.32 -9.47
CA ASP A 111 10.78 44.79 -10.24
C ASP A 111 10.48 46.29 -9.99
N ASN A 112 10.55 46.74 -8.74
CA ASN A 112 10.40 48.15 -8.40
C ASN A 112 11.52 49.00 -9.03
N SER A 113 12.77 48.54 -9.07
CA SER A 113 13.88 49.24 -9.72
C SER A 113 13.65 49.41 -11.24
N ILE A 114 13.07 48.38 -11.90
CA ILE A 114 12.69 48.46 -13.32
C ILE A 114 11.62 49.53 -13.51
N LEU A 115 10.58 49.59 -12.67
CA LEU A 115 9.51 50.57 -12.76
C LEU A 115 10.03 52.01 -12.58
N VAL A 116 10.92 52.25 -11.62
CA VAL A 116 11.56 53.56 -11.41
C VAL A 116 12.36 53.96 -12.65
N THR A 117 13.16 53.05 -13.20
CA THR A 117 13.94 53.34 -14.41
C THR A 117 13.05 53.56 -15.63
N GLN A 118 11.94 52.82 -15.77
CA GLN A 118 10.94 53.08 -16.82
C GLN A 118 10.34 54.50 -16.73
N SER A 119 9.95 54.93 -15.52
CA SER A 119 9.43 56.28 -15.31
C SER A 119 10.46 57.36 -15.70
N ALA A 120 11.73 57.15 -15.35
CA ALA A 120 12.81 58.05 -15.74
C ALA A 120 13.05 58.09 -17.27
N ILE A 121 12.87 56.94 -17.95
CA ILE A 121 12.93 56.93 -19.44
C ILE A 121 11.80 57.72 -20.05
N GLU A 122 10.57 57.62 -19.55
CA GLU A 122 9.44 58.40 -20.08
C GLU A 122 9.66 59.92 -19.91
N GLU A 123 10.22 60.35 -18.80
CA GLU A 123 10.62 61.74 -18.61
C GLU A 123 11.62 62.19 -19.67
N VAL A 124 12.68 61.43 -19.90
CA VAL A 124 13.71 61.77 -20.91
C VAL A 124 13.14 61.69 -22.32
N LYS A 125 12.20 60.78 -22.62
CA LYS A 125 11.52 60.71 -23.93
C LYS A 125 10.69 61.92 -24.21
N ILE A 126 10.01 62.51 -23.22
CA ILE A 126 9.30 63.80 -23.39
C ILE A 126 10.28 64.96 -23.74
N GLN A 127 11.43 65.01 -23.06
CA GLN A 127 12.49 65.99 -23.36
C GLN A 127 13.06 65.75 -24.77
N LEU A 128 13.26 64.45 -25.17
CA LEU A 128 13.72 64.10 -26.50
C LEU A 128 12.73 64.59 -27.59
N ALA A 129 11.43 64.29 -27.39
CA ALA A 129 10.40 64.75 -28.34
C ALA A 129 10.41 66.24 -28.55
N ASN A 130 10.59 67.06 -27.49
CA ASN A 130 10.73 68.52 -27.58
C ASN A 130 12.00 68.89 -28.34
N ALA A 131 13.15 68.29 -28.03
CA ALA A 131 14.41 68.54 -28.71
C ALA A 131 14.38 68.14 -30.21
N GLU A 132 13.64 67.09 -30.53
CA GLU A 132 13.42 66.64 -31.91
C GLU A 132 12.61 67.66 -32.72
N ALA A 133 11.54 68.16 -32.10
CA ALA A 133 10.74 69.23 -32.72
C ALA A 133 11.57 70.53 -32.97
N ASP A 134 12.43 70.89 -32.00
CA ASP A 134 13.35 72.04 -32.14
C ASP A 134 14.41 71.76 -33.22
N TYR A 135 14.99 70.60 -33.26
CA TYR A 135 15.95 70.19 -34.30
C TYR A 135 15.34 70.31 -35.71
N HIS A 136 14.13 69.84 -35.93
CA HIS A 136 13.44 69.99 -37.23
C HIS A 136 13.12 71.44 -37.56
N ARG A 137 12.71 72.23 -36.56
CA ARG A 137 12.43 73.67 -36.72
C ARG A 137 13.70 74.44 -37.13
N TYR A 138 14.80 74.24 -36.41
CA TYR A 138 16.06 74.92 -36.67
C TYR A 138 16.70 74.44 -37.97
N LYS A 139 16.55 73.26 -38.40
CA LYS A 139 16.98 72.72 -39.68
C LYS A 139 16.30 73.47 -40.83
N ASN A 140 14.98 73.64 -40.79
CA ASN A 140 14.22 74.36 -41.78
C ASN A 140 14.57 75.90 -41.80
N LEU A 141 14.87 76.49 -40.64
CA LEU A 141 15.31 77.87 -40.53
C LEU A 141 16.72 78.10 -41.08
N LEU A 142 17.63 77.14 -40.88
CA LEU A 142 18.97 77.17 -41.46
C LEU A 142 18.94 77.14 -43.00
N GLU A 143 18.12 76.22 -43.56
CA GLU A 143 17.90 76.15 -45.01
C GLU A 143 17.38 77.46 -45.62
N LYS A 144 16.62 78.27 -44.84
CA LYS A 144 16.12 79.58 -45.23
C LYS A 144 17.08 80.70 -44.86
N GLY A 145 18.26 80.42 -44.30
CA GLY A 145 19.23 81.42 -43.89
C GLY A 145 18.84 82.27 -42.67
N ALA A 146 17.83 81.85 -41.87
CA ALA A 146 17.26 82.60 -40.76
C ALA A 146 17.98 82.35 -39.41
N VAL A 147 18.88 81.37 -39.30
CA VAL A 147 19.71 81.01 -38.13
C VAL A 147 21.13 80.75 -38.56
N THR A 148 22.08 80.86 -37.60
CA THR A 148 23.50 80.52 -37.83
C THR A 148 23.77 79.01 -37.74
N GLN A 149 24.82 78.56 -38.41
CA GLN A 149 25.28 77.18 -38.30
C GLN A 149 25.55 76.75 -36.83
N GLN A 150 26.17 77.65 -36.05
CA GLN A 150 26.46 77.40 -34.63
C GLN A 150 25.20 77.17 -33.80
N GLN A 151 24.13 77.93 -34.07
CA GLN A 151 22.85 77.73 -33.38
C GLN A 151 22.20 76.36 -33.70
N PHE A 152 22.23 76.01 -34.99
CA PHE A 152 21.75 74.68 -35.41
C PHE A 152 22.56 73.56 -34.80
N ASP A 153 23.91 73.58 -34.80
CA ASP A 153 24.77 72.58 -34.23
C ASP A 153 24.57 72.41 -32.73
N GLY A 154 24.25 73.46 -31.98
CA GLY A 154 23.88 73.45 -30.57
C GLY A 154 22.60 72.59 -30.33
N VAL A 155 21.53 72.90 -31.12
CA VAL A 155 20.26 72.12 -31.00
C VAL A 155 20.42 70.68 -31.45
N LYS A 156 21.20 70.39 -32.50
CA LYS A 156 21.53 69.07 -32.97
C LYS A 156 22.24 68.31 -31.90
N THR A 157 23.26 68.87 -31.25
CA THR A 157 24.01 68.16 -30.17
C THR A 157 23.09 67.84 -28.99
N GLN A 158 22.16 68.73 -28.62
CA GLN A 158 21.19 68.50 -27.57
C GLN A 158 20.26 67.31 -27.92
N TYR A 159 19.72 67.27 -29.16
CA TYR A 159 18.86 66.18 -29.65
C TYR A 159 19.60 64.85 -29.64
N GLU A 160 20.83 64.81 -30.24
CA GLU A 160 21.64 63.54 -30.26
C GLU A 160 22.06 63.10 -28.86
N GLY A 161 22.35 64.02 -27.94
CA GLY A 161 22.67 63.70 -26.54
C GLY A 161 21.49 63.07 -25.80
N LEU A 162 20.26 63.59 -25.94
CA LEU A 162 19.07 62.99 -25.35
C LEU A 162 18.73 61.70 -25.97
N LYS A 163 18.90 61.53 -27.27
CA LYS A 163 18.73 60.22 -27.98
C LYS A 163 19.69 59.17 -27.44
N ALA A 164 20.97 59.49 -27.27
CA ALA A 164 21.98 58.62 -26.70
C ALA A 164 21.65 58.27 -25.23
N LYS A 165 21.14 59.23 -24.46
CA LYS A 165 20.72 59.02 -23.07
C LYS A 165 19.57 58.00 -22.96
N VAL A 166 18.51 58.14 -23.81
CA VAL A 166 17.40 57.14 -23.86
C VAL A 166 17.94 55.77 -24.19
N ALA A 167 18.77 55.64 -25.24
CA ALA A 167 19.35 54.34 -25.64
C ALA A 167 20.20 53.72 -24.53
N THR A 168 20.90 54.49 -23.72
CA THR A 168 21.68 54.00 -22.56
C THR A 168 20.76 53.49 -21.46
N MET A 169 19.69 54.25 -21.13
CA MET A 169 18.73 53.86 -20.11
C MET A 169 17.93 52.61 -20.53
N GLU A 170 17.58 52.45 -21.81
CA GLU A 170 16.94 51.26 -22.35
C GLU A 170 17.85 50.03 -22.22
N ARG A 171 19.16 50.15 -22.46
CA ARG A 171 20.14 49.09 -22.20
C ARG A 171 20.25 48.75 -20.72
N GLN A 172 20.19 49.78 -19.84
CA GLN A 172 20.20 49.56 -18.40
C GLN A 172 18.97 48.74 -17.94
N ILE A 173 17.76 49.02 -18.48
CA ILE A 173 16.57 48.21 -18.23
C ILE A 173 16.78 46.76 -18.72
N ALA A 174 17.34 46.56 -19.90
CA ALA A 174 17.59 45.23 -20.43
C ALA A 174 18.53 44.43 -19.50
N THR A 175 19.59 45.05 -18.98
CA THR A 175 20.47 44.44 -17.99
C THR A 175 19.75 44.07 -16.69
N THR A 176 18.94 45.04 -16.18
CA THR A 176 18.16 44.79 -14.93
C THR A 176 17.11 43.67 -15.11
N ARG A 177 16.49 43.57 -16.30
CA ARG A 177 15.59 42.49 -16.64
C ARG A 177 16.30 41.15 -16.68
N SER A 178 17.55 41.06 -17.16
CA SER A 178 18.35 39.84 -17.10
C SER A 178 18.64 39.45 -15.66
N ALA A 179 19.02 40.38 -14.80
CA ALA A 179 19.21 40.13 -13.36
C ALA A 179 17.90 39.69 -12.67
N ARG A 180 16.77 40.28 -13.06
CA ARG A 180 15.45 39.85 -12.58
C ARG A 180 15.16 38.38 -12.94
N ASN A 181 15.46 37.98 -14.17
CA ASN A 181 15.26 36.57 -14.60
C ASN A 181 16.17 35.61 -13.81
N GLU A 182 17.40 35.99 -13.52
CA GLU A 182 18.30 35.21 -12.66
C GLU A 182 17.72 35.04 -11.24
N GLN A 183 17.20 36.12 -10.67
CA GLN A 183 16.54 36.08 -9.36
C GLN A 183 15.27 35.22 -9.38
N GLU A 184 14.48 35.21 -10.46
CA GLU A 184 13.32 34.35 -10.62
C GLU A 184 13.73 32.88 -10.62
N LEU A 185 14.82 32.52 -11.32
CA LEU A 185 15.37 31.17 -11.29
C LEU A 185 15.85 30.77 -9.87
N HIS A 186 16.48 31.71 -9.16
CA HIS A 186 16.88 31.50 -7.77
C HIS A 186 15.67 31.28 -6.85
N ARG A 187 14.58 32.05 -7.06
CA ARG A 187 13.31 31.83 -6.32
C ARG A 187 12.71 30.46 -6.62
N GLN A 188 12.72 30.03 -7.89
CA GLN A 188 12.27 28.69 -8.27
C GLN A 188 13.13 27.59 -7.62
N GLN A 189 14.44 27.78 -7.55
CA GLN A 189 15.35 26.87 -6.84
C GLN A 189 15.00 26.80 -5.34
N SER A 190 14.76 27.95 -4.70
CA SER A 190 14.34 28.00 -3.29
C SER A 190 13.01 27.29 -3.06
N ARG A 191 12.07 27.40 -4.00
CA ARG A 191 10.78 26.69 -3.96
C ARG A 191 10.96 25.18 -4.04
N MET A 192 11.84 24.67 -4.91
CA MET A 192 12.21 23.23 -4.93
C MET A 192 12.83 22.80 -3.61
N GLY A 193 13.57 23.68 -2.93
CA GLY A 193 14.09 23.45 -1.59
C GLY A 193 12.99 23.19 -0.55
N ILE A 194 11.84 23.87 -0.68
CA ILE A 194 10.66 23.63 0.17
C ILE A 194 10.13 22.21 -0.04
N ASP A 195 10.03 21.75 -1.29
CA ASP A 195 9.54 20.41 -1.61
C ASP A 195 10.43 19.32 -1.00
N VAL A 196 11.76 19.49 -1.09
CA VAL A 196 12.73 18.58 -0.46
C VAL A 196 12.58 18.58 1.06
N ALA A 197 12.50 19.77 1.68
CA ALA A 197 12.35 19.88 3.13
C ALA A 197 11.00 19.33 3.63
N SER A 198 9.92 19.50 2.85
CA SER A 198 8.61 18.95 3.14
C SER A 198 8.60 17.42 3.08
N ALA A 199 9.30 16.84 2.10
CA ALA A 199 9.47 15.39 1.99
C ALA A 199 10.25 14.82 3.20
N ALA A 200 11.32 15.50 3.63
CA ALA A 200 12.08 15.12 4.82
C ALA A 200 11.21 15.18 6.10
N LEU A 201 10.40 16.22 6.24
CA LEU A 201 9.46 16.34 7.36
C LEU A 201 8.41 15.22 7.36
N ASN A 202 7.85 14.91 6.19
CA ASN A 202 6.86 13.84 6.06
C ASN A 202 7.48 12.47 6.38
N LEU A 203 8.73 12.22 5.97
CA LEU A 203 9.46 11.00 6.33
C LEU A 203 9.67 10.90 7.85
N ALA A 204 10.07 11.99 8.50
CA ALA A 204 10.25 12.02 9.95
C ALA A 204 8.93 11.77 10.70
N ARG A 205 7.81 12.36 10.22
CA ARG A 205 6.46 12.09 10.76
C ARG A 205 6.04 10.64 10.59
N LEU A 206 6.32 10.06 9.43
CA LEU A 206 6.01 8.66 9.14
C LEU A 206 6.79 7.73 10.07
N ASN A 207 8.09 7.96 10.27
CA ASN A 207 8.92 7.19 11.19
C ASN A 207 8.41 7.31 12.64
N LEU A 208 8.03 8.51 13.07
CA LEU A 208 7.39 8.70 14.37
C LEU A 208 6.07 7.93 14.48
N SER A 209 5.26 7.87 13.44
CA SER A 209 4.02 7.09 13.46
C SER A 209 4.26 5.60 13.63
N TYR A 210 5.39 5.07 13.19
CA TYR A 210 5.77 3.67 13.34
C TYR A 210 6.21 3.29 14.76
N THR A 211 6.41 4.27 15.66
CA THR A 211 6.67 3.99 17.08
C THR A 211 5.41 3.55 17.82
N VAL A 212 4.23 3.77 17.27
CA VAL A 212 2.95 3.32 17.81
C VAL A 212 2.47 2.14 16.96
N ILE A 213 2.55 0.93 17.51
CA ILE A 213 2.14 -0.27 16.80
C ILE A 213 0.69 -0.57 17.14
N THR A 214 -0.16 -0.59 16.09
CA THR A 214 -1.60 -0.79 16.23
C THR A 214 -2.06 -2.08 15.55
N ALA A 215 -3.19 -2.61 15.97
CA ALA A 215 -3.84 -3.77 15.37
C ALA A 215 -4.38 -3.43 13.97
N PRO A 216 -3.98 -4.15 12.91
CA PRO A 216 -4.46 -3.90 11.54
C PRO A 216 -5.85 -4.46 11.27
N CYS A 217 -6.33 -5.39 12.10
CA CYS A 217 -7.64 -6.04 11.98
C CYS A 217 -8.20 -6.40 13.37
N ASP A 218 -9.50 -6.70 13.41
CA ASP A 218 -10.13 -7.28 14.59
C ASP A 218 -9.68 -8.72 14.76
N GLY A 219 -9.38 -9.13 16.00
CA GLY A 219 -8.89 -10.47 16.24
C GLY A 219 -8.49 -10.75 17.66
N VAL A 220 -7.80 -11.85 17.85
CA VAL A 220 -7.26 -12.29 19.14
C VAL A 220 -5.73 -12.34 19.03
N THR A 221 -5.02 -11.73 19.99
CA THR A 221 -3.57 -11.71 20.05
C THR A 221 -3.01 -13.12 20.31
N SER A 222 -1.80 -13.38 19.81
CA SER A 222 -1.03 -14.60 20.15
C SER A 222 -0.32 -14.44 21.49
N ALA A 223 0.44 -15.48 21.88
CA ALA A 223 1.40 -15.36 22.98
C ALA A 223 2.40 -14.22 22.75
N LYS A 224 2.83 -13.60 23.82
CA LYS A 224 3.79 -12.50 23.87
C LYS A 224 5.22 -13.05 23.71
N THR A 225 5.94 -12.56 22.71
CA THR A 225 7.34 -12.95 22.46
C THR A 225 8.35 -11.87 22.82
N ILE A 226 7.88 -10.70 23.28
CA ILE A 226 8.66 -9.50 23.54
C ILE A 226 8.47 -9.00 24.97
N GLN A 227 9.44 -8.24 25.47
CA GLN A 227 9.41 -7.65 26.81
C GLN A 227 9.64 -6.14 26.77
N GLU A 228 9.16 -5.44 27.79
CA GLU A 228 9.46 -4.01 27.96
C GLU A 228 10.95 -3.80 28.19
N GLY A 229 11.52 -2.77 27.56
CA GLY A 229 12.96 -2.52 27.55
C GLY A 229 13.75 -3.32 26.51
N GLU A 230 13.12 -4.23 25.75
CA GLU A 230 13.77 -4.99 24.67
C GLU A 230 14.05 -4.09 23.47
N LEU A 231 15.21 -4.26 22.83
CA LEU A 231 15.54 -3.58 21.57
C LEU A 231 14.91 -4.32 20.38
N LEU A 232 14.03 -3.66 19.67
CA LEU A 232 13.40 -4.18 18.46
C LEU A 232 14.21 -3.79 17.22
N MET A 233 14.28 -4.74 16.27
CA MET A 233 14.87 -4.51 14.96
C MET A 233 13.77 -4.41 13.87
N PRO A 234 13.99 -3.65 12.78
CA PRO A 234 13.08 -3.63 11.66
C PRO A 234 12.85 -5.04 11.09
N GLY A 235 11.57 -5.42 10.90
CA GLY A 235 11.17 -6.74 10.43
C GLY A 235 11.02 -7.79 11.55
N GLN A 236 11.42 -7.51 12.79
CA GLN A 236 11.24 -8.43 13.91
C GLN A 236 9.75 -8.64 14.19
N ARG A 237 9.33 -9.92 14.24
CA ARG A 237 7.95 -10.27 14.60
C ARG A 237 7.74 -10.03 16.10
N LEU A 238 6.65 -9.37 16.43
CA LEU A 238 6.29 -9.00 17.80
C LEU A 238 5.20 -9.92 18.35
N LEU A 239 4.15 -10.12 17.57
CA LEU A 239 3.02 -10.99 17.86
C LEU A 239 2.31 -11.34 16.56
N SER A 240 1.30 -12.18 16.66
CA SER A 240 0.36 -12.42 15.56
C SER A 240 -1.08 -12.19 16.04
N ILE A 241 -1.94 -11.68 15.16
CA ILE A 241 -3.37 -11.54 15.42
C ILE A 241 -4.10 -12.59 14.59
N VAL A 242 -4.89 -13.42 15.26
CA VAL A 242 -5.81 -14.34 14.60
C VAL A 242 -7.10 -13.59 14.33
N SER A 243 -7.38 -13.30 13.05
CA SER A 243 -8.55 -12.51 12.64
C SER A 243 -9.86 -13.20 13.05
N THR A 244 -10.86 -12.36 13.39
CA THR A 244 -12.24 -12.80 13.60
C THR A 244 -13.01 -13.05 12.30
N GLU A 245 -12.40 -12.83 11.15
CA GLU A 245 -12.99 -13.19 9.87
C GLU A 245 -13.42 -14.65 9.81
N ALA A 246 -14.38 -14.95 8.93
CA ALA A 246 -14.92 -16.27 8.78
C ALA A 246 -13.84 -17.33 8.57
N PRO A 247 -13.78 -18.39 9.40
CA PRO A 247 -12.85 -19.49 9.22
C PRO A 247 -13.24 -20.32 7.99
N TRP A 248 -12.25 -21.00 7.43
CA TRP A 248 -12.47 -22.01 6.39
C TRP A 248 -11.79 -23.33 6.78
N VAL A 249 -12.08 -24.39 6.06
CA VAL A 249 -11.42 -25.68 6.24
C VAL A 249 -10.57 -25.98 5.01
N ILE A 250 -9.35 -26.46 5.25
CA ILE A 250 -8.52 -27.10 4.23
C ILE A 250 -8.59 -28.60 4.47
N ALA A 251 -9.20 -29.31 3.53
CA ALA A 251 -9.35 -30.76 3.56
C ALA A 251 -8.50 -31.36 2.45
N ASN A 252 -7.63 -32.32 2.81
CA ASN A 252 -6.73 -32.99 1.87
C ASN A 252 -7.36 -34.32 1.44
N PHE A 253 -7.93 -34.38 0.26
CA PHE A 253 -8.50 -35.58 -0.34
C PHE A 253 -7.43 -36.35 -1.13
N ARG A 254 -7.57 -37.66 -1.24
CA ARG A 254 -6.72 -38.48 -2.11
C ARG A 254 -7.04 -38.21 -3.56
N GLU A 255 -6.05 -38.33 -4.44
CA GLU A 255 -6.24 -38.14 -5.88
C GLU A 255 -7.39 -39.02 -6.43
N SER A 256 -7.53 -40.26 -5.92
CA SER A 256 -8.61 -41.20 -6.30
C SER A 256 -10.02 -40.70 -5.93
N GLN A 257 -10.16 -39.80 -4.95
CA GLN A 257 -11.44 -39.30 -4.45
C GLN A 257 -11.93 -38.04 -5.19
N LEU A 258 -11.06 -37.39 -5.94
CA LEU A 258 -11.39 -36.10 -6.59
C LEU A 258 -12.37 -36.22 -7.74
N GLY A 259 -12.46 -37.37 -8.38
CA GLY A 259 -13.33 -37.55 -9.56
C GLY A 259 -14.80 -37.24 -9.33
N GLY A 260 -15.25 -37.25 -8.06
CA GLY A 260 -16.61 -36.94 -7.68
C GLY A 260 -16.78 -35.57 -6.98
N ILE A 261 -15.70 -34.88 -6.61
CA ILE A 261 -15.75 -33.63 -5.86
C ILE A 261 -15.74 -32.46 -6.85
N ALA A 262 -16.75 -31.60 -6.79
CA ALA A 262 -16.84 -30.39 -7.60
C ALA A 262 -16.96 -29.14 -6.72
N VAL A 263 -16.60 -27.99 -7.28
CA VAL A 263 -16.88 -26.70 -6.65
C VAL A 263 -18.39 -26.55 -6.48
N GLY A 264 -18.84 -26.15 -5.29
CA GLY A 264 -20.25 -26.10 -4.92
C GLY A 264 -20.79 -27.36 -4.24
N SER A 265 -20.02 -28.46 -4.16
CA SER A 265 -20.44 -29.67 -3.43
C SER A 265 -20.65 -29.37 -1.95
N LYS A 266 -21.73 -29.92 -1.37
CA LYS A 266 -22.05 -29.77 0.05
C LYS A 266 -21.18 -30.67 0.91
N VAL A 267 -20.70 -30.12 2.02
CA VAL A 267 -19.78 -30.83 2.92
C VAL A 267 -20.33 -30.81 4.35
N ASP A 268 -20.46 -31.99 4.94
CA ASP A 268 -20.70 -32.12 6.38
C ASP A 268 -19.34 -32.11 7.10
N ILE A 269 -19.16 -31.20 8.04
CA ILE A 269 -17.91 -30.98 8.76
C ILE A 269 -18.15 -31.35 10.22
N LYS A 270 -17.32 -32.27 10.73
CA LYS A 270 -17.32 -32.69 12.14
C LYS A 270 -15.99 -32.27 12.76
N VAL A 271 -16.05 -31.43 13.78
CA VAL A 271 -14.87 -30.95 14.51
C VAL A 271 -14.60 -31.86 15.68
N ASP A 272 -13.38 -32.43 15.80
CA ASP A 272 -13.04 -33.40 16.80
C ASP A 272 -13.13 -32.86 18.24
N ALA A 273 -12.76 -31.59 18.42
CA ALA A 273 -12.83 -30.91 19.71
C ALA A 273 -14.26 -30.55 20.16
N LEU A 274 -15.23 -30.50 19.23
CA LEU A 274 -16.60 -30.02 19.49
C LEU A 274 -17.61 -31.12 19.23
N LYS A 275 -17.58 -32.14 20.12
CA LYS A 275 -18.48 -33.30 20.02
C LYS A 275 -19.94 -32.91 20.08
N GLY A 276 -20.75 -33.40 19.15
CA GLY A 276 -22.19 -33.12 19.09
C GLY A 276 -22.61 -31.85 18.38
N ILE A 277 -21.67 -31.04 17.89
CA ILE A 277 -21.95 -29.85 17.08
C ILE A 277 -21.68 -30.18 15.61
N ALA A 278 -22.69 -30.01 14.76
CA ALA A 278 -22.57 -30.20 13.32
C ALA A 278 -22.28 -28.84 12.65
N PHE A 279 -21.35 -28.87 11.72
CA PHE A 279 -21.06 -27.75 10.82
C PHE A 279 -21.32 -28.21 9.39
N SER A 280 -21.76 -27.29 8.57
CA SER A 280 -21.92 -27.54 7.12
C SER A 280 -21.09 -26.53 6.34
N GLY A 281 -20.61 -26.96 5.19
CA GLY A 281 -19.81 -26.14 4.31
C GLY A 281 -20.09 -26.46 2.85
N GLU A 282 -19.41 -25.74 1.99
CA GLU A 282 -19.46 -25.88 0.54
C GLU A 282 -18.04 -25.82 -0.01
N VAL A 283 -17.72 -26.67 -0.97
CA VAL A 283 -16.43 -26.64 -1.66
C VAL A 283 -16.30 -25.31 -2.40
N GLU A 284 -15.36 -24.48 -1.97
CA GLU A 284 -15.09 -23.18 -2.57
C GLU A 284 -14.09 -23.28 -3.73
N ALA A 285 -13.03 -24.09 -3.53
CA ALA A 285 -11.98 -24.27 -4.53
C ALA A 285 -11.26 -25.62 -4.31
N ILE A 286 -10.76 -26.17 -5.39
CA ILE A 286 -9.90 -27.35 -5.43
C ILE A 286 -8.54 -26.89 -5.95
N ALA A 287 -7.45 -27.30 -5.29
CA ALA A 287 -6.12 -26.92 -5.73
C ALA A 287 -5.71 -27.69 -7.00
N ASP A 288 -5.04 -27.00 -7.93
CA ASP A 288 -4.53 -27.61 -9.16
C ASP A 288 -3.20 -28.37 -8.99
N ALA A 289 -2.65 -28.39 -7.75
CA ALA A 289 -1.42 -29.09 -7.44
C ALA A 289 -1.54 -29.87 -6.12
N THR A 290 -0.75 -30.94 -6.00
CA THR A 290 -0.71 -31.76 -4.78
C THR A 290 -0.03 -31.01 -3.64
N GLY A 291 -0.33 -31.39 -2.39
CA GLY A 291 0.31 -30.79 -1.21
C GLY A 291 1.85 -30.93 -1.21
N ALA A 292 2.37 -31.98 -1.84
CA ALA A 292 3.81 -32.20 -1.98
C ALA A 292 4.50 -31.14 -2.87
N GLN A 293 3.83 -30.64 -3.90
CA GLN A 293 4.36 -29.59 -4.80
C GLN A 293 4.39 -28.20 -4.12
N TYR A 294 3.54 -27.98 -3.14
CA TYR A 294 3.56 -26.74 -2.34
C TYR A 294 4.55 -26.77 -1.17
N SER A 295 5.21 -27.94 -0.94
CA SER A 295 6.21 -28.06 0.12
C SER A 295 7.53 -27.38 -0.29
N PRO A 296 8.17 -26.60 0.62
CA PRO A 296 9.51 -26.05 0.37
C PRO A 296 10.58 -27.12 0.11
N MET A 297 10.34 -28.36 0.56
CA MET A 297 11.18 -29.52 0.28
C MET A 297 10.36 -30.52 -0.53
N ALA A 298 10.41 -30.41 -1.85
CA ALA A 298 9.82 -31.42 -2.73
C ALA A 298 10.55 -32.78 -2.51
N PRO A 299 9.82 -33.89 -2.42
CA PRO A 299 10.46 -35.21 -2.32
C PRO A 299 11.19 -35.49 -3.65
N ASP A 300 12.53 -35.48 -3.60
CA ASP A 300 13.38 -35.82 -4.74
C ASP A 300 13.60 -37.36 -4.77
N ASN A 301 13.09 -38.02 -5.79
CA ASN A 301 13.28 -39.42 -6.05
C ASN A 301 14.58 -39.67 -6.87
N ALA A 302 15.68 -39.05 -6.49
CA ALA A 302 16.96 -39.12 -7.23
C ALA A 302 17.63 -40.50 -7.25
N THR A 303 17.08 -41.49 -6.53
CA THR A 303 17.68 -42.86 -6.36
C THR A 303 17.23 -43.86 -7.40
N GLY A 304 16.51 -43.48 -8.44
CA GLY A 304 16.19 -44.35 -9.59
C GLY A 304 15.05 -45.36 -9.39
N ASN A 305 14.53 -45.55 -8.20
CA ASN A 305 13.35 -46.39 -7.94
C ASN A 305 12.10 -45.50 -7.76
N PHE A 306 11.23 -45.52 -8.74
CA PHE A 306 9.94 -44.82 -8.65
C PHE A 306 8.97 -45.64 -7.79
N VAL A 307 8.64 -45.16 -6.60
CA VAL A 307 7.56 -45.66 -5.78
C VAL A 307 6.36 -44.76 -5.92
N LYS A 308 5.25 -45.29 -6.44
CA LYS A 308 3.99 -44.54 -6.54
C LYS A 308 3.44 -44.30 -5.13
N ILE A 309 3.59 -43.06 -4.64
CA ILE A 309 3.02 -42.59 -3.38
C ILE A 309 1.68 -41.95 -3.67
N GLU A 310 0.64 -42.29 -2.93
CA GLU A 310 -0.69 -41.67 -3.06
C GLU A 310 -0.61 -40.18 -2.70
N GLN A 311 -0.96 -39.35 -3.66
CA GLN A 311 -0.92 -37.90 -3.50
C GLN A 311 -2.23 -37.38 -2.90
N ARG A 312 -2.14 -36.27 -2.14
CA ARG A 312 -3.29 -35.60 -1.58
C ARG A 312 -3.40 -34.20 -2.18
N ILE A 313 -4.63 -33.82 -2.52
CA ILE A 313 -4.94 -32.49 -3.13
C ILE A 313 -5.76 -31.70 -2.12
N PRO A 314 -5.30 -30.48 -1.78
CA PRO A 314 -6.02 -29.60 -0.87
C PRO A 314 -7.32 -29.07 -1.50
N VAL A 315 -8.39 -29.18 -0.76
CA VAL A 315 -9.71 -28.63 -1.10
C VAL A 315 -10.08 -27.59 -0.05
N LYS A 316 -10.37 -26.37 -0.49
CA LYS A 316 -10.84 -25.28 0.37
C LYS A 316 -12.35 -25.36 0.50
N ILE A 317 -12.81 -25.43 1.74
CA ILE A 317 -14.23 -25.56 2.09
C ILE A 317 -14.62 -24.33 2.90
N ARG A 318 -15.58 -23.58 2.41
CA ARG A 318 -16.20 -22.47 3.14
C ARG A 318 -17.26 -23.01 4.08
N ILE A 319 -17.22 -22.60 5.35
CA ILE A 319 -18.21 -22.99 6.34
C ILE A 319 -19.47 -22.11 6.13
N THR A 320 -20.62 -22.75 5.92
CA THR A 320 -21.88 -22.07 5.64
C THR A 320 -22.85 -22.08 6.84
N ALA A 321 -22.71 -23.06 7.75
CA ALA A 321 -23.55 -23.15 8.93
C ALA A 321 -22.79 -23.75 10.12
N GLY A 322 -23.17 -23.33 11.33
CA GLY A 322 -22.58 -23.76 12.60
C GLY A 322 -22.05 -22.57 13.42
N PRO A 323 -21.76 -22.77 14.71
CA PRO A 323 -21.22 -21.74 15.60
C PRO A 323 -19.73 -21.50 15.33
N VAL A 324 -19.39 -20.77 14.27
CA VAL A 324 -18.02 -20.50 13.79
C VAL A 324 -17.14 -19.82 14.85
N GLU A 325 -17.73 -19.13 15.82
CA GLU A 325 -17.03 -18.46 16.93
C GLU A 325 -16.24 -19.45 17.81
N LYS A 326 -16.72 -20.71 17.92
CA LYS A 326 -16.07 -21.75 18.70
C LYS A 326 -14.91 -22.42 17.99
N LEU A 327 -14.68 -22.08 16.71
CA LEU A 327 -13.61 -22.67 15.91
C LEU A 327 -12.30 -21.93 16.14
N SER A 328 -11.25 -22.67 16.46
CA SER A 328 -9.88 -22.15 16.52
C SER A 328 -9.07 -22.67 15.32
N SER A 329 -8.15 -21.84 14.85
CA SER A 329 -7.23 -22.24 13.77
C SER A 329 -6.39 -23.44 14.22
N GLY A 330 -6.23 -24.43 13.34
CA GLY A 330 -5.48 -25.66 13.62
C GLY A 330 -6.32 -26.80 14.20
N MET A 331 -7.63 -26.59 14.52
CA MET A 331 -8.49 -27.70 14.94
C MET A 331 -8.64 -28.76 13.84
N ASN A 332 -8.50 -30.02 14.19
CA ASN A 332 -8.73 -31.13 13.29
C ASN A 332 -10.21 -31.34 13.05
N VAL A 333 -10.54 -31.69 11.83
CA VAL A 333 -11.91 -31.91 11.40
C VAL A 333 -12.00 -33.12 10.46
N THR A 334 -13.14 -33.78 10.48
CA THR A 334 -13.50 -34.78 9.47
C THR A 334 -14.50 -34.16 8.50
N CYS A 335 -14.20 -34.22 7.22
CA CYS A 335 -15.04 -33.71 6.16
C CYS A 335 -15.68 -34.86 5.38
N LYS A 336 -17.01 -34.78 5.15
CA LYS A 336 -17.77 -35.67 4.31
C LYS A 336 -18.41 -34.88 3.18
N VAL A 337 -17.96 -35.14 1.98
CA VAL A 337 -18.51 -34.47 0.75
C VAL A 337 -19.62 -35.35 0.20
N ARG A 338 -20.79 -34.75 -0.03
CA ARG A 338 -21.90 -35.42 -0.74
C ARG A 338 -21.72 -35.18 -2.22
N LEU A 339 -21.60 -36.31 -2.99
CA LEU A 339 -21.42 -36.28 -4.44
C LEU A 339 -22.74 -36.09 -5.16
#